data_4b26a18154011cd66ee4749b7cccfa35
#
_entry.id   4b26a18154011cd66ee4749b7cccfa35
#
_cell.length_a   1.000
_cell.length_b   1.000
_cell.length_c   1.000
_cell.angle_alpha   90.00
_cell.angle_beta   90.00
_cell.angle_gamma   90.00
#
_symmetry.space_group_name_H-M   'P 1'
#
loop_
_entity.id
_entity.type
_entity.pdbx_description
1 polymer ?
#
loop_
_entity_poly.entity_id
_entity_poly.type
_entity_poly.pdbx_seq_one_letter_code
_entity_poly.pdbx_strand_id
1 'polypeptide(L)'
;TASAQGAVELATAAEVQAGTDTSRAVTPDTLASRSVACDIVVSSLTDANIVTITHNLGTADVVVQVYDKTTEANIMCDIARTTDDFSTADTDKVSIDFGTAPPNDCRVLITSLAGATAGSIAYT
;
A
#
# COMPACT_ATOMS: atom_id res chain seq x y z
N THR A 1 7.42 -13.81 -31.89
CA THR A 1 8.04 -14.15 -33.16
C THR A 1 8.61 -12.92 -33.83
N ALA A 2 9.50 -13.12 -34.76
CA ALA A 2 10.09 -12.00 -35.49
C ALA A 2 9.01 -11.23 -36.28
N SER A 3 8.02 -11.89 -36.82
CA SER A 3 6.94 -11.25 -37.55
C SER A 3 5.98 -10.47 -36.63
N ALA A 4 6.00 -10.74 -35.35
CA ALA A 4 5.16 -10.07 -34.35
C ALA A 4 5.94 -9.08 -33.48
N GLN A 5 7.19 -8.82 -33.82
CA GLN A 5 7.98 -7.88 -33.04
C GLN A 5 7.32 -6.50 -33.01
N GLY A 6 7.29 -5.88 -31.84
CA GLY A 6 6.64 -4.61 -31.63
C GLY A 6 5.14 -4.68 -31.36
N ALA A 7 4.52 -5.86 -31.55
CA ALA A 7 3.09 -6.04 -31.30
C ALA A 7 2.83 -6.51 -29.87
N VAL A 8 3.33 -5.77 -28.88
CA VAL A 8 3.12 -6.07 -27.45
C VAL A 8 2.00 -5.21 -26.92
N GLU A 9 0.99 -5.82 -26.34
CA GLU A 9 -0.05 -5.09 -25.64
C GLU A 9 0.44 -4.69 -24.25
N LEU A 10 0.21 -3.43 -23.88
CA LEU A 10 0.63 -2.90 -22.58
C LEU A 10 -0.46 -3.12 -21.54
N ALA A 11 -0.05 -3.46 -20.33
CA ALA A 11 -0.96 -3.60 -19.21
C ALA A 11 -1.45 -2.24 -18.72
N THR A 12 -2.72 -2.17 -18.36
CA THR A 12 -3.28 -1.02 -17.65
C THR A 12 -2.88 -1.05 -16.18
N ALA A 13 -3.06 0.07 -15.48
CA ALA A 13 -2.80 0.13 -14.04
C ALA A 13 -3.61 -0.91 -13.26
N ALA A 14 -4.90 -1.11 -13.63
CA ALA A 14 -5.75 -2.10 -12.97
C ALA A 14 -5.23 -3.53 -13.15
N GLU A 15 -4.73 -3.87 -14.32
CA GLU A 15 -4.16 -5.19 -14.60
C GLU A 15 -2.85 -5.40 -13.83
N VAL A 16 -2.01 -4.37 -13.72
CA VAL A 16 -0.79 -4.43 -12.92
C VAL A 16 -1.10 -4.57 -11.43
N GLN A 17 -2.09 -3.83 -10.94
CA GLN A 17 -2.51 -3.92 -9.54
C GLN A 17 -3.06 -5.31 -9.21
N ALA A 18 -3.81 -5.92 -10.12
CA ALA A 18 -4.32 -7.28 -9.92
C ALA A 18 -3.20 -8.33 -9.91
N GLY A 19 -2.16 -8.14 -10.72
CA GLY A 19 -0.99 -9.01 -10.73
C GLY A 19 -1.23 -10.40 -11.29
N THR A 20 -2.24 -10.59 -12.13
CA THR A 20 -2.63 -11.91 -12.63
C THR A 20 -2.50 -12.08 -14.14
N ASP A 21 -2.28 -11.00 -14.88
CA ASP A 21 -2.14 -11.06 -16.34
C ASP A 21 -0.76 -11.62 -16.72
N THR A 22 -0.74 -12.58 -17.62
CA THR A 22 0.49 -13.26 -18.06
C THR A 22 0.90 -12.89 -19.48
N SER A 23 0.15 -12.02 -20.17
CA SER A 23 0.36 -11.77 -21.58
C SER A 23 0.72 -10.33 -21.94
N ARG A 24 0.50 -9.38 -21.03
CA ARG A 24 0.73 -7.96 -21.29
C ARG A 24 2.03 -7.48 -20.65
N ALA A 25 2.65 -6.48 -21.24
CA ALA A 25 3.88 -5.89 -20.74
C ALA A 25 3.57 -4.74 -19.78
N VAL A 26 4.37 -4.62 -18.73
CA VAL A 26 4.26 -3.56 -17.72
C VAL A 26 5.19 -2.41 -18.12
N THR A 27 4.69 -1.18 -18.02
CA THR A 27 5.51 0.02 -18.17
C THR A 27 5.94 0.55 -16.81
N PRO A 28 6.98 1.40 -16.73
CA PRO A 28 7.43 1.94 -15.44
C PRO A 28 6.34 2.67 -14.67
N ASP A 29 5.48 3.43 -15.33
CA ASP A 29 4.40 4.17 -14.67
C ASP A 29 3.29 3.26 -14.16
N THR A 30 2.93 2.23 -14.91
CA THR A 30 1.91 1.27 -14.45
C THR A 30 2.46 0.38 -13.33
N LEU A 31 3.75 0.06 -13.33
CA LEU A 31 4.38 -0.65 -12.21
C LEU A 31 4.29 0.17 -10.92
N ALA A 32 4.52 1.48 -11.01
CA ALA A 32 4.42 2.37 -9.86
C ALA A 32 2.99 2.41 -9.26
N SER A 33 1.98 2.06 -10.04
CA SER A 33 0.58 2.04 -9.57
C SER A 33 0.32 1.01 -8.46
N ARG A 34 1.24 0.10 -8.20
CA ARG A 34 1.14 -0.86 -7.10
C ARG A 34 1.52 -0.28 -5.74
N SER A 35 1.98 0.94 -5.69
CA SER A 35 2.48 1.56 -4.47
C SER A 35 1.86 2.93 -4.27
N VAL A 36 1.66 3.30 -3.01
CA VAL A 36 1.15 4.61 -2.61
C VAL A 36 2.08 5.17 -1.54
N ALA A 37 2.40 6.45 -1.66
CA ALA A 37 3.12 7.19 -0.64
C ALA A 37 2.31 8.43 -0.28
N CYS A 38 2.14 8.69 1.01
CA CYS A 38 1.43 9.88 1.47
C CYS A 38 2.03 10.42 2.75
N ASP A 39 1.79 11.70 3.00
CA ASP A 39 2.30 12.39 4.16
C ASP A 39 1.19 12.64 5.17
N ILE A 40 1.49 12.37 6.43
CA ILE A 40 0.62 12.69 7.55
C ILE A 40 1.15 13.97 8.18
N VAL A 41 0.30 15.01 8.18
CA VAL A 41 0.60 16.27 8.85
C VAL A 41 0.16 16.15 10.30
N VAL A 42 1.12 16.13 11.22
CA VAL A 42 0.84 15.86 12.63
C VAL A 42 -0.12 16.89 13.25
N SER A 43 -0.06 18.13 12.81
CA SER A 43 -0.96 19.18 13.29
C SER A 43 -2.42 18.98 12.88
N SER A 44 -2.67 18.09 11.92
CA SER A 44 -4.03 17.75 11.48
C SER A 44 -4.63 16.55 12.20
N LEU A 45 -3.85 15.90 13.07
CA LEU A 45 -4.36 14.76 13.85
C LEU A 45 -5.39 15.24 14.86
N THR A 46 -6.44 14.44 15.06
CA THR A 46 -7.43 14.63 16.11
C THR A 46 -6.94 14.03 17.42
N ASP A 47 -7.70 14.23 18.50
CA ASP A 47 -7.37 13.68 19.82
C ASP A 47 -7.26 12.15 19.82
N ALA A 48 -7.92 11.48 18.89
CA ALA A 48 -7.85 10.01 18.76
C ALA A 48 -6.51 9.53 18.18
N ASN A 49 -5.77 10.38 17.49
CA ASN A 49 -4.51 10.06 16.82
C ASN A 49 -4.63 8.89 15.83
N ILE A 50 -5.78 8.77 15.18
CA ILE A 50 -6.06 7.74 14.18
C ILE A 50 -6.15 8.39 12.81
N VAL A 51 -5.50 7.76 11.83
CA VAL A 51 -5.52 8.20 10.43
C VAL A 51 -5.99 7.06 9.56
N THR A 52 -6.91 7.34 8.64
CA THR A 52 -7.34 6.37 7.63
C THR A 52 -6.82 6.81 6.26
N ILE A 53 -6.13 5.92 5.58
CA ILE A 53 -5.57 6.16 4.26
C ILE A 53 -6.30 5.29 3.25
N THR A 54 -6.86 5.92 2.23
CA THR A 54 -7.47 5.21 1.10
C THR A 54 -6.41 5.04 0.02
N HIS A 55 -5.97 3.81 -0.20
CA HIS A 55 -4.90 3.53 -1.17
C HIS A 55 -5.45 3.02 -2.52
N ASN A 56 -6.68 2.54 -2.57
CA ASN A 56 -7.34 2.05 -3.78
C ASN A 56 -6.56 0.96 -4.53
N LEU A 57 -5.86 0.09 -3.80
CA LEU A 57 -5.10 -1.02 -4.41
C LEU A 57 -5.92 -2.30 -4.54
N GLY A 58 -7.15 -2.31 -4.01
CA GLY A 58 -8.09 -3.42 -4.17
C GLY A 58 -7.70 -4.69 -3.45
N THR A 59 -6.79 -4.62 -2.48
CA THR A 59 -6.31 -5.78 -1.74
C THR A 59 -5.95 -5.41 -0.32
N ALA A 60 -6.20 -6.33 0.61
CA ALA A 60 -5.68 -6.23 1.98
C ALA A 60 -4.22 -6.70 2.08
N ASP A 61 -3.70 -7.32 1.03
CA ASP A 61 -2.32 -7.83 1.00
C ASP A 61 -1.37 -6.69 0.66
N VAL A 62 -1.18 -5.78 1.61
CA VAL A 62 -0.31 -4.61 1.48
C VAL A 62 0.71 -4.60 2.61
N VAL A 63 1.90 -4.13 2.28
CA VAL A 63 2.94 -3.80 3.26
C VAL A 63 2.85 -2.31 3.55
N VAL A 64 2.79 -1.96 4.83
CA VAL A 64 2.68 -0.57 5.27
C VAL A 64 3.87 -0.25 6.14
N GLN A 65 4.53 0.86 5.85
CA GLN A 65 5.62 1.38 6.65
C GLN A 65 5.37 2.85 6.94
N VAL A 66 5.63 3.26 8.18
CA VAL A 66 5.50 4.65 8.62
C VAL A 66 6.85 5.11 9.16
N TYR A 67 7.30 6.27 8.74
CA TYR A 67 8.53 6.84 9.27
C TYR A 67 8.40 8.35 9.51
N ASP A 68 9.21 8.84 10.43
CA ASP A 68 9.30 10.27 10.77
C ASP A 68 10.08 11.00 9.68
N LYS A 69 9.48 12.01 9.08
CA LYS A 69 10.10 12.75 7.97
C LYS A 69 11.30 13.61 8.38
N THR A 70 11.42 13.92 9.67
CA THR A 70 12.51 14.73 10.18
C THR A 70 13.71 13.89 10.58
N THR A 71 13.49 12.79 11.30
CA THR A 71 14.55 11.91 11.79
C THR A 71 14.83 10.73 10.87
N GLU A 72 13.91 10.45 9.93
CA GLU A 72 13.92 9.30 9.03
C GLU A 72 13.85 7.94 9.77
N ALA A 73 13.50 7.96 11.05
CA ALA A 73 13.34 6.75 11.84
C ALA A 73 11.94 6.15 11.65
N ASN A 74 11.88 4.83 11.61
CA ASN A 74 10.60 4.13 11.56
C ASN A 74 9.80 4.38 12.84
N ILE A 75 8.49 4.51 12.69
CA ILE A 75 7.56 4.71 13.79
C ILE A 75 6.79 3.41 13.99
N MET A 76 6.74 2.95 15.24
CA MET A 76 5.90 1.82 15.61
C MET A 76 4.51 2.32 15.96
N CYS A 77 3.51 1.76 15.30
CA CYS A 77 2.11 2.11 15.49
C CYS A 77 1.23 0.91 15.14
N ASP A 78 0.00 0.93 15.59
CA ASP A 78 -0.96 -0.09 15.22
C ASP A 78 -1.48 0.19 13.81
N ILE A 79 -1.47 -0.84 12.97
CA ILE A 79 -1.91 -0.74 11.58
C ILE A 79 -2.92 -1.86 11.32
N ALA A 80 -4.06 -1.51 10.75
CA ALA A 80 -5.09 -2.47 10.37
C ALA A 80 -5.58 -2.18 8.95
N ARG A 81 -6.02 -3.23 8.25
CA ARG A 81 -6.63 -3.13 6.92
C ARG A 81 -8.14 -2.94 7.10
N THR A 82 -8.50 -1.84 7.70
CA THR A 82 -9.88 -1.55 8.13
C THR A 82 -10.25 -0.12 7.81
N THR A 83 -11.54 0.16 7.96
CA THR A 83 -12.04 1.53 8.02
C THR A 83 -11.58 2.22 9.30
N ASP A 84 -11.93 3.48 9.45
CA ASP A 84 -11.45 4.39 10.49
C ASP A 84 -11.72 3.95 11.94
N ASP A 85 -12.61 3.00 12.15
CA ASP A 85 -12.97 2.53 13.48
C ASP A 85 -12.23 1.24 13.90
N PHE A 86 -11.31 0.74 13.09
CA PHE A 86 -10.59 -0.51 13.30
C PHE A 86 -11.49 -1.75 13.41
N SER A 87 -12.73 -1.66 12.94
CA SER A 87 -13.70 -2.74 13.09
C SER A 87 -14.15 -3.38 11.79
N THR A 88 -14.17 -2.63 10.71
CA THR A 88 -14.67 -3.10 9.42
C THR A 88 -13.53 -3.28 8.43
N ALA A 89 -13.30 -4.52 8.00
CA ALA A 89 -12.26 -4.83 7.01
C ALA A 89 -12.52 -4.10 5.69
N ASP A 90 -11.44 -3.63 5.06
CA ASP A 90 -11.52 -2.93 3.79
C ASP A 90 -10.30 -3.26 2.93
N THR A 91 -10.52 -3.49 1.63
CA THR A 91 -9.45 -3.82 0.68
C THR A 91 -8.79 -2.59 0.06
N ASP A 92 -9.30 -1.40 0.33
CA ASP A 92 -8.79 -0.15 -0.24
C ASP A 92 -8.29 0.83 0.82
N LYS A 93 -8.32 0.43 2.10
CA LYS A 93 -7.99 1.33 3.20
C LYS A 93 -7.08 0.66 4.22
N VAL A 94 -6.24 1.48 4.82
CA VAL A 94 -5.53 1.11 6.06
C VAL A 94 -5.79 2.19 7.09
N SER A 95 -5.93 1.78 8.34
CA SER A 95 -6.04 2.68 9.48
C SER A 95 -4.81 2.55 10.35
N ILE A 96 -4.32 3.67 10.82
CA ILE A 96 -3.12 3.78 11.64
C ILE A 96 -3.50 4.47 12.93
N ASP A 97 -3.20 3.82 14.06
CA ASP A 97 -3.39 4.39 15.39
C ASP A 97 -2.01 4.64 16.02
N PHE A 98 -1.69 5.90 16.22
CA PHE A 98 -0.44 6.29 16.86
C PHE A 98 -0.49 6.19 18.38
N GLY A 99 -1.68 6.13 18.96
CA GLY A 99 -1.87 6.19 20.40
C GLY A 99 -1.53 7.57 20.97
N THR A 100 -0.30 7.98 20.78
CA THR A 100 0.20 9.33 21.13
C THR A 100 0.65 10.01 19.84
N ALA A 101 0.33 11.29 19.67
CA ALA A 101 0.73 12.03 18.48
C ALA A 101 2.26 11.99 18.29
N PRO A 102 2.74 11.66 17.09
CA PRO A 102 4.17 11.70 16.81
C PRO A 102 4.69 13.15 16.86
N PRO A 103 6.00 13.35 17.14
CA PRO A 103 6.55 14.70 17.28
C PRO A 103 6.67 15.46 15.96
N ASN A 104 6.73 14.76 14.84
CA ASN A 104 6.95 15.35 13.52
C ASN A 104 6.00 14.76 12.49
N ASP A 105 5.89 15.41 11.34
CA ASP A 105 5.16 14.86 10.21
C ASP A 105 5.74 13.51 9.80
N CYS A 106 4.87 12.63 9.32
CA CYS A 106 5.23 11.25 8.98
C CYS A 106 4.97 10.98 7.52
N ARG A 107 5.73 10.02 6.97
CA ARG A 107 5.45 9.46 5.65
C ARG A 107 4.98 8.03 5.78
N VAL A 108 3.95 7.69 5.01
CA VAL A 108 3.40 6.34 4.93
C VAL A 108 3.67 5.80 3.54
N LEU A 109 4.26 4.59 3.50
CA LEU A 109 4.52 3.86 2.26
C LEU A 109 3.64 2.60 2.27
N ILE A 110 2.89 2.40 1.21
CA ILE A 110 1.99 1.25 1.06
C ILE A 110 2.31 0.56 -0.26
N THR A 111 2.64 -0.73 -0.20
CA THR A 111 2.96 -1.53 -1.38
C THR A 111 2.03 -2.72 -1.47
N SER A 112 1.41 -2.92 -2.64
CA SER A 112 0.55 -4.06 -2.91
C SER A 112 1.38 -5.32 -3.18
N LEU A 113 0.98 -6.43 -2.56
CA LEU A 113 1.47 -7.76 -2.86
C LEU A 113 0.41 -8.62 -3.58
N ALA A 114 -0.60 -8.00 -4.18
CA ALA A 114 -1.60 -8.71 -4.97
C ALA A 114 -0.92 -9.54 -6.06
N GLY A 115 -1.34 -10.80 -6.21
CA GLY A 115 -0.74 -11.71 -7.18
C GLY A 115 0.59 -12.32 -6.74
N ALA A 116 1.05 -12.06 -5.51
CA ALA A 116 2.28 -12.65 -4.99
C ALA A 116 2.17 -14.18 -4.93
N THR A 117 3.30 -14.85 -5.13
CA THR A 117 3.36 -16.31 -5.06
C THR A 117 3.03 -16.78 -3.64
N ALA A 118 2.15 -17.76 -3.53
CA ALA A 118 1.80 -18.34 -2.25
C ALA A 118 3.01 -19.05 -1.63
N GLY A 119 3.22 -18.77 -0.34
CA GLY A 119 4.20 -19.49 0.46
C GLY A 119 3.59 -20.71 1.12
N SER A 120 4.40 -21.43 1.86
CA SER A 120 3.95 -22.56 2.68
C SER A 120 4.39 -22.35 4.13
N ILE A 121 3.55 -22.84 5.06
CA ILE A 121 3.80 -22.72 6.48
C ILE A 121 3.76 -24.12 7.09
N ALA A 122 4.75 -24.43 7.93
CA ALA A 122 4.74 -25.63 8.75
C ALA A 122 4.61 -25.24 10.22
N TYR A 123 3.69 -25.88 10.91
CA TYR A 123 3.47 -25.67 12.35
C TYR A 123 4.16 -26.78 13.12
N THR A 124 4.95 -26.45 14.10
CA THR A 124 5.70 -27.41 14.91
C THR A 124 5.24 -27.43 16.37
#